data_07e5b7e7fd311bb6dff8e7975385f592
#
_entry.id   07e5b7e7fd311bb6dff8e7975385f592
#
_cell.length_a   1.000
_cell.length_b   1.000
_cell.length_c   1.000
_cell.angle_alpha   90.00
_cell.angle_beta   90.00
_cell.angle_gamma   90.00
#
_symmetry.space_group_name_H-M   'P 1'
#
loop_
_entity.id
_entity.type
_entity.pdbx_description
1 polymer ?
#
loop_
_entity_poly.entity_id
_entity_poly.type
_entity_poly.pdbx_seq_one_letter_code
_entity_poly.pdbx_strand_id
1 'polypeptide(L)'
;MKKNHIVGDALILTISDQIEQLDYLLDNLPDICFHIAAPVQFSEKICKLETKYNVRLLTITNEQQLNFLVNVCDILLDINCFQEVDSIVSKFVQAGKTVLAFDNTVHGNQGQEVFSSSNPDELACRMKEYVNEVRVGTNHREKIIQDGNWNVFQIDNMANFMVGDNVICRNFENFHVSSGKLILHDGVFINNSCSFNCMERIEIGN
;
A
#
# COMPACT_ATOMS: atom_id res chain seq x y z
N MET A 1 3.22 -13.03 -19.35
CA MET A 1 2.54 -13.05 -18.04
C MET A 1 1.41 -12.03 -18.07
N LYS A 2 0.18 -12.41 -17.74
CA LYS A 2 -0.91 -11.44 -17.56
C LYS A 2 -0.53 -10.58 -16.34
N LYS A 3 -0.40 -9.26 -16.49
CA LYS A 3 -0.32 -8.35 -15.33
C LYS A 3 -1.64 -8.50 -14.59
N ASN A 4 -1.62 -9.09 -13.40
CA ASN A 4 -2.78 -9.12 -12.53
C ASN A 4 -3.10 -7.66 -12.15
N HIS A 5 -4.37 -7.33 -12.13
CA HIS A 5 -4.82 -6.01 -11.73
C HIS A 5 -4.63 -5.91 -10.20
N ILE A 6 -3.69 -5.08 -9.75
CA ILE A 6 -3.43 -4.85 -8.33
C ILE A 6 -4.58 -4.00 -7.77
N VAL A 7 -5.14 -4.43 -6.65
CA VAL A 7 -6.34 -3.83 -6.06
C VAL A 7 -6.16 -3.30 -4.64
N GLY A 8 -5.00 -3.55 -4.02
CA GLY A 8 -4.68 -3.05 -2.69
C GLY A 8 -3.19 -3.15 -2.39
N ASP A 9 -2.73 -2.33 -1.45
CA ASP A 9 -1.34 -2.25 -1.01
C ASP A 9 -1.23 -2.65 0.46
N ALA A 10 -0.46 -3.72 0.75
CA ALA A 10 -0.19 -4.20 2.09
C ALA A 10 1.27 -3.96 2.48
N LEU A 11 1.51 -3.42 3.66
CA LEU A 11 2.86 -3.21 4.21
C LEU A 11 3.23 -4.35 5.17
N ILE A 12 4.44 -4.86 5.04
CA ILE A 12 5.13 -5.69 6.02
C ILE A 12 6.40 -4.97 6.40
N LEU A 13 6.57 -4.60 7.67
CA LEU A 13 7.81 -4.00 8.17
C LEU A 13 8.58 -5.05 8.97
N THR A 14 9.82 -5.35 8.57
CA THR A 14 10.61 -6.43 9.17
C THR A 14 12.09 -6.08 9.25
N ILE A 15 12.81 -6.78 10.12
CA ILE A 15 14.30 -6.74 10.20
C ILE A 15 14.91 -8.10 9.86
N SER A 16 14.12 -9.06 9.45
CA SER A 16 14.57 -10.43 9.17
C SER A 16 13.74 -11.13 8.09
N ASP A 17 14.17 -12.30 7.69
CA ASP A 17 13.47 -13.18 6.73
C ASP A 17 12.36 -14.02 7.38
N GLN A 18 12.19 -13.94 8.68
CA GLN A 18 11.18 -14.69 9.40
C GLN A 18 9.87 -13.92 9.40
N ILE A 19 9.09 -14.12 8.37
CA ILE A 19 7.78 -13.53 8.15
C ILE A 19 6.77 -14.67 8.12
N GLU A 20 5.83 -14.66 9.08
CA GLU A 20 4.89 -15.75 9.29
C GLU A 20 3.95 -15.89 8.09
N GLN A 21 3.75 -17.12 7.61
CA GLN A 21 2.84 -17.47 6.51
C GLN A 21 3.00 -16.64 5.21
N LEU A 22 4.16 -15.99 4.99
CA LEU A 22 4.36 -15.10 3.84
C LEU A 22 4.13 -15.80 2.50
N ASP A 23 4.75 -16.97 2.31
CA ASP A 23 4.63 -17.73 1.04
C ASP A 23 3.16 -18.10 0.76
N TYR A 24 2.41 -18.48 1.81
CA TYR A 24 0.99 -18.78 1.71
C TYR A 24 0.18 -17.55 1.26
N LEU A 25 0.40 -16.39 1.88
CA LEU A 25 -0.31 -15.15 1.54
C LEU A 25 0.01 -14.70 0.12
N LEU A 26 1.27 -14.77 -0.31
CA LEU A 26 1.69 -14.41 -1.66
C LEU A 26 1.05 -15.31 -2.73
N ASP A 27 0.94 -16.61 -2.48
CA ASP A 27 0.33 -17.56 -3.42
C ASP A 27 -1.21 -17.38 -3.52
N ASN A 28 -1.87 -16.95 -2.43
CA ASN A 28 -3.34 -16.84 -2.35
C ASN A 28 -3.90 -15.43 -2.60
N LEU A 29 -3.04 -14.40 -2.66
CA LEU A 29 -3.41 -13.00 -2.82
C LEU A 29 -2.68 -12.33 -4.00
N PRO A 30 -2.82 -12.85 -5.24
CA PRO A 30 -2.05 -12.37 -6.39
C PRO A 30 -2.43 -10.93 -6.82
N ASP A 31 -3.58 -10.43 -6.38
CA ASP A 31 -4.09 -9.10 -6.73
C ASP A 31 -3.70 -8.03 -5.70
N ILE A 32 -2.97 -8.40 -4.64
CA ILE A 32 -2.46 -7.47 -3.63
C ILE A 32 -0.97 -7.23 -3.88
N CYS A 33 -0.54 -5.97 -3.80
CA CYS A 33 0.88 -5.61 -3.79
C CYS A 33 1.41 -5.64 -2.36
N PHE A 34 2.42 -6.46 -2.12
CA PHE A 34 3.08 -6.55 -0.82
C PHE A 34 4.33 -5.68 -0.81
N HIS A 35 4.32 -4.64 -0.01
CA HIS A 35 5.48 -3.80 0.26
C HIS A 35 6.22 -4.37 1.47
N ILE A 36 7.34 -5.06 1.25
CA ILE A 36 8.19 -5.54 2.33
C ILE A 36 9.27 -4.51 2.57
N ALA A 37 9.20 -3.87 3.72
CA ALA A 37 10.08 -2.78 4.08
C ALA A 37 11.03 -3.17 5.24
N ALA A 38 12.29 -2.73 5.16
CA ALA A 38 13.29 -3.02 6.18
C ALA A 38 14.32 -1.88 6.33
N PRO A 39 14.81 -1.60 7.55
CA PRO A 39 15.94 -0.70 7.75
C PRO A 39 17.30 -1.36 7.46
N VAL A 40 17.29 -2.60 7.00
CA VAL A 40 18.49 -3.43 6.72
C VAL A 40 18.41 -3.98 5.30
N GLN A 41 19.52 -4.51 4.81
CA GLN A 41 19.54 -5.18 3.51
C GLN A 41 18.76 -6.50 3.56
N PHE A 42 18.00 -6.76 2.50
CA PHE A 42 17.28 -8.01 2.34
C PHE A 42 18.20 -9.17 1.99
N SER A 43 17.85 -10.34 2.46
CA SER A 43 18.52 -11.58 2.05
C SER A 43 18.19 -11.95 0.59
N GLU A 44 18.98 -12.83 0.03
CA GLU A 44 18.74 -13.39 -1.30
C GLU A 44 17.38 -14.11 -1.39
N LYS A 45 16.91 -14.72 -0.30
CA LYS A 45 15.60 -15.38 -0.22
C LYS A 45 14.48 -14.38 -0.46
N ILE A 46 14.49 -13.26 0.25
CA ILE A 46 13.48 -12.21 0.11
C ILE A 46 13.59 -11.51 -1.26
N CYS A 47 14.80 -11.23 -1.74
CA CYS A 47 15.00 -10.61 -3.06
C CYS A 47 14.37 -11.43 -4.21
N LYS A 48 14.35 -12.75 -4.12
CA LYS A 48 13.70 -13.60 -5.13
C LYS A 48 12.20 -13.44 -5.22
N LEU A 49 11.53 -12.94 -4.20
CA LEU A 49 10.07 -12.75 -4.18
C LEU A 49 9.62 -11.69 -5.19
N GLU A 50 10.39 -10.61 -5.39
CA GLU A 50 10.06 -9.56 -6.38
C GLU A 50 9.93 -10.10 -7.81
N THR A 51 10.65 -11.16 -8.14
CA THR A 51 10.64 -11.75 -9.49
C THR A 51 9.45 -12.69 -9.71
N LYS A 52 8.85 -13.20 -8.64
CA LYS A 52 7.81 -14.23 -8.70
C LYS A 52 6.42 -13.68 -8.39
N TYR A 53 6.32 -12.69 -7.48
CA TYR A 53 5.05 -12.21 -6.93
C TYR A 53 4.90 -10.69 -7.10
N ASN A 54 3.73 -10.17 -6.75
CA ASN A 54 3.50 -8.72 -6.60
C ASN A 54 4.12 -8.22 -5.29
N VAL A 55 5.43 -8.32 -5.19
CA VAL A 55 6.23 -7.87 -4.04
C VAL A 55 7.10 -6.69 -4.45
N ARG A 56 7.26 -5.74 -3.56
CA ARG A 56 8.18 -4.61 -3.67
C ARG A 56 9.03 -4.54 -2.42
N LEU A 57 10.33 -4.51 -2.59
CA LEU A 57 11.29 -4.43 -1.49
C LEU A 57 11.77 -3.01 -1.30
N LEU A 58 11.77 -2.55 -0.06
CA LEU A 58 11.99 -1.15 0.28
C LEU A 58 12.94 -1.03 1.45
N THR A 59 14.13 -0.48 1.20
CA THR A 59 15.04 -0.12 2.29
C THR A 59 14.63 1.22 2.87
N ILE A 60 14.28 1.24 4.16
CA ILE A 60 13.92 2.46 4.89
C ILE A 60 15.16 3.02 5.57
N THR A 61 15.47 4.26 5.28
CA THR A 61 16.64 4.96 5.84
C THR A 61 16.27 6.12 6.75
N ASN A 62 15.02 6.54 6.76
CA ASN A 62 14.54 7.66 7.56
C ASN A 62 13.02 7.58 7.83
N GLU A 63 12.59 8.36 8.81
CA GLU A 63 11.20 8.41 9.26
C GLU A 63 10.23 8.95 8.18
N GLN A 64 10.68 9.80 7.29
CA GLN A 64 9.84 10.36 6.22
C GLN A 64 9.39 9.25 5.25
N GLN A 65 10.29 8.32 4.91
CA GLN A 65 9.96 7.16 4.09
C GLN A 65 8.96 6.23 4.80
N LEU A 66 9.10 6.04 6.11
CA LEU A 66 8.17 5.24 6.89
C LEU A 66 6.77 5.89 6.94
N ASN A 67 6.70 7.17 7.23
CA ASN A 67 5.45 7.93 7.24
C ASN A 67 4.78 7.93 5.86
N PHE A 68 5.58 7.97 4.80
CA PHE A 68 5.08 7.79 3.44
C PHE A 68 4.40 6.43 3.27
N LEU A 69 5.04 5.32 3.70
CA LEU A 69 4.46 3.98 3.63
C LEU A 69 3.16 3.85 4.42
N VAL A 70 3.11 4.45 5.62
CA VAL A 70 1.88 4.53 6.41
C VAL A 70 0.76 5.22 5.64
N ASN A 71 1.07 6.23 4.83
CA ASN A 71 0.05 6.93 4.06
C ASN A 71 -0.43 6.15 2.84
N VAL A 72 0.46 5.49 2.11
CA VAL A 72 0.11 4.84 0.83
C VAL A 72 -0.44 3.43 0.99
N CYS A 73 0.04 2.64 1.96
CA CYS A 73 -0.44 1.29 2.16
C CYS A 73 -1.82 1.29 2.84
N ASP A 74 -2.69 0.41 2.40
CA ASP A 74 -4.05 0.30 2.92
C ASP A 74 -4.11 -0.53 4.21
N ILE A 75 -3.26 -1.56 4.29
CA ILE A 75 -3.21 -2.54 5.36
C ILE A 75 -1.79 -2.67 5.88
N LEU A 76 -1.62 -2.77 7.20
CA LEU A 76 -0.41 -3.31 7.80
C LEU A 76 -0.60 -4.79 8.09
N LEU A 77 0.34 -5.62 7.64
CA LEU A 77 0.49 -7.00 8.05
C LEU A 77 1.56 -7.09 9.13
N ASP A 78 1.14 -7.20 10.37
CA ASP A 78 2.01 -7.39 11.52
C ASP A 78 2.31 -8.88 11.69
N ILE A 79 3.09 -9.42 10.76
CA ILE A 79 3.40 -10.85 10.62
C ILE A 79 4.90 -11.16 10.70
N ASN A 80 5.73 -10.21 11.11
CA ASN A 80 7.14 -10.47 11.36
C ASN A 80 7.32 -11.20 12.70
N CYS A 81 8.22 -12.20 12.76
CA CYS A 81 8.43 -13.02 13.95
C CYS A 81 9.38 -12.38 14.98
N PHE A 82 9.81 -11.15 14.78
CA PHE A 82 10.67 -10.39 15.68
C PHE A 82 9.89 -9.26 16.36
N GLN A 83 10.61 -8.42 17.09
CA GLN A 83 10.02 -7.24 17.73
C GLN A 83 9.49 -6.24 16.70
N GLU A 84 8.53 -5.45 17.14
CA GLU A 84 7.99 -4.35 16.35
C GLU A 84 9.09 -3.35 15.95
N VAL A 85 9.02 -2.87 14.71
CA VAL A 85 9.95 -1.87 14.18
C VAL A 85 9.27 -0.50 14.18
N ASP A 86 9.91 0.50 14.79
CA ASP A 86 9.52 1.91 14.76
C ASP A 86 8.06 2.20 15.17
N SER A 87 7.47 1.37 16.05
CA SER A 87 6.08 1.47 16.49
C SER A 87 5.07 1.55 15.34
N ILE A 88 5.31 0.78 14.29
CA ILE A 88 4.53 0.82 13.04
C ILE A 88 3.06 0.51 13.27
N VAL A 89 2.74 -0.43 14.18
CA VAL A 89 1.37 -0.78 14.54
C VAL A 89 0.62 0.46 15.06
N SER A 90 1.24 1.17 16.01
CA SER A 90 0.65 2.39 16.57
C SER A 90 0.46 3.47 15.51
N LYS A 91 1.39 3.61 14.56
CA LYS A 91 1.27 4.59 13.46
C LYS A 91 0.10 4.26 12.54
N PHE A 92 -0.11 2.99 12.18
CA PHE A 92 -1.25 2.56 11.37
C PHE A 92 -2.59 2.74 12.08
N VAL A 93 -2.67 2.36 13.36
CA VAL A 93 -3.87 2.53 14.17
C VAL A 93 -4.23 4.02 14.31
N GLN A 94 -3.25 4.89 14.58
CA GLN A 94 -3.47 6.34 14.66
C GLN A 94 -3.90 6.96 13.32
N ALA A 95 -3.43 6.38 12.21
CA ALA A 95 -3.88 6.78 10.87
C ALA A 95 -5.27 6.22 10.50
N GLY A 96 -5.94 5.49 11.40
CA GLY A 96 -7.25 4.88 11.15
C GLY A 96 -7.23 3.76 10.14
N LYS A 97 -6.07 3.10 9.95
CA LYS A 97 -5.88 2.03 8.98
C LYS A 97 -5.93 0.65 9.62
N THR A 98 -6.26 -0.34 8.82
CA THR A 98 -6.39 -1.73 9.24
C THR A 98 -5.03 -2.36 9.54
N VAL A 99 -4.94 -3.05 10.66
CA VAL A 99 -3.77 -3.86 11.06
C VAL A 99 -4.22 -5.29 11.26
N LEU A 100 -3.61 -6.22 10.53
CA LEU A 100 -3.87 -7.66 10.62
C LEU A 100 -2.62 -8.37 11.14
N ALA A 101 -2.78 -9.29 12.07
CA ALA A 101 -1.69 -10.04 12.68
C ALA A 101 -2.04 -11.52 12.85
N PHE A 102 -1.02 -12.37 12.96
CA PHE A 102 -1.21 -13.72 13.49
C PHE A 102 -1.02 -13.74 15.01
N ASP A 103 -1.63 -14.71 15.66
CA ASP A 103 -1.60 -14.91 17.10
C ASP A 103 -0.18 -15.06 17.67
N ASN A 104 0.76 -15.54 16.87
CA ASN A 104 2.17 -15.73 17.22
C ASN A 104 3.10 -14.57 16.82
N THR A 105 2.58 -13.53 16.15
CA THR A 105 3.40 -12.38 15.67
C THR A 105 2.87 -11.03 16.14
N VAL A 106 1.74 -10.99 16.83
CA VAL A 106 1.08 -9.75 17.22
C VAL A 106 1.98 -8.85 18.08
N HIS A 107 2.15 -7.60 17.66
CA HIS A 107 2.85 -6.54 18.40
C HIS A 107 1.86 -5.46 18.83
N GLY A 108 2.03 -4.94 20.04
CA GLY A 108 1.11 -3.94 20.58
C GLY A 108 -0.11 -4.54 21.24
N ASN A 109 -0.97 -3.69 21.81
CA ASN A 109 -2.04 -4.12 22.70
C ASN A 109 -3.45 -3.77 22.23
N GLN A 110 -3.63 -3.01 21.15
CA GLN A 110 -4.94 -2.53 20.71
C GLN A 110 -4.99 -2.22 19.22
N GLY A 111 -6.17 -2.40 18.60
CA GLY A 111 -6.47 -1.95 17.25
C GLY A 111 -6.06 -2.92 16.13
N GLN A 112 -5.68 -4.15 16.48
CA GLN A 112 -5.33 -5.19 15.52
C GLN A 112 -6.45 -6.22 15.42
N GLU A 113 -6.69 -6.74 14.21
CA GLU A 113 -7.46 -7.96 14.00
C GLU A 113 -6.47 -9.14 14.04
N VAL A 114 -6.68 -10.09 14.96
CA VAL A 114 -5.75 -11.21 15.19
C VAL A 114 -6.35 -12.51 14.70
N PHE A 115 -5.56 -13.26 13.94
CA PHE A 115 -5.95 -14.53 13.30
C PHE A 115 -5.03 -15.66 13.77
N SER A 116 -5.51 -16.90 13.64
CA SER A 116 -4.68 -18.05 13.97
C SER A 116 -3.61 -18.30 12.90
N SER A 117 -2.36 -18.41 13.34
CA SER A 117 -1.23 -18.79 12.47
C SER A 117 -1.35 -20.20 11.88
N SER A 118 -2.15 -21.06 12.54
CA SER A 118 -2.46 -22.40 12.03
C SER A 118 -3.56 -22.43 10.96
N ASN A 119 -4.29 -21.31 10.76
CA ASN A 119 -5.32 -21.17 9.75
C ASN A 119 -5.17 -19.84 8.99
N PRO A 120 -4.15 -19.69 8.13
CA PRO A 120 -3.88 -18.45 7.40
C PRO A 120 -4.97 -18.05 6.40
N ASP A 121 -5.88 -18.98 6.06
CA ASP A 121 -7.04 -18.70 5.20
C ASP A 121 -7.93 -17.58 5.75
N GLU A 122 -8.13 -17.52 7.06
CA GLU A 122 -8.97 -16.51 7.69
C GLU A 122 -8.41 -15.10 7.46
N LEU A 123 -7.11 -14.91 7.67
CA LEU A 123 -6.44 -13.64 7.40
C LEU A 123 -6.50 -13.30 5.89
N ALA A 124 -6.24 -14.27 5.02
CA ALA A 124 -6.32 -14.06 3.57
C ALA A 124 -7.73 -13.70 3.11
N CYS A 125 -8.78 -14.33 3.68
CA CYS A 125 -10.18 -13.96 3.42
C CYS A 125 -10.47 -12.53 3.87
N ARG A 126 -10.04 -12.15 5.07
CA ARG A 126 -10.24 -10.79 5.59
C ARG A 126 -9.57 -9.73 4.71
N MET A 127 -8.36 -10.01 4.20
CA MET A 127 -7.69 -9.12 3.24
C MET A 127 -8.50 -8.96 1.95
N LYS A 128 -9.06 -10.04 1.41
CA LYS A 128 -9.92 -9.97 0.21
C LYS A 128 -11.20 -9.17 0.46
N GLU A 129 -11.81 -9.33 1.62
CA GLU A 129 -12.99 -8.56 2.02
C GLU A 129 -12.67 -7.07 2.09
N TYR A 130 -11.59 -6.70 2.81
CA TYR A 130 -11.15 -5.32 2.93
C TYR A 130 -10.90 -4.67 1.56
N VAL A 131 -10.19 -5.35 0.68
CA VAL A 131 -9.94 -4.86 -0.68
C VAL A 131 -11.23 -4.66 -1.46
N ASN A 132 -12.24 -5.53 -1.28
CA ASN A 132 -13.55 -5.36 -1.91
C ASN A 132 -14.33 -4.19 -1.29
N GLU A 133 -14.24 -3.98 0.02
CA GLU A 133 -14.84 -2.83 0.71
C GLU A 133 -14.25 -1.50 0.21
N VAL A 134 -12.93 -1.45 0.08
CA VAL A 134 -12.21 -0.28 -0.46
C VAL A 134 -12.57 -0.04 -1.92
N ARG A 135 -12.77 -1.07 -2.74
CA ARG A 135 -13.22 -0.96 -4.14
C ARG A 135 -14.58 -0.27 -4.28
N VAL A 136 -15.51 -0.56 -3.40
CA VAL A 136 -16.85 0.07 -3.44
C VAL A 136 -16.76 1.57 -3.12
N GLY A 137 -15.74 1.99 -2.35
CA GLY A 137 -15.51 3.41 -2.00
C GLY A 137 -14.61 4.21 -2.95
N THR A 138 -13.87 3.56 -3.85
CA THR A 138 -12.79 4.23 -4.63
C THR A 138 -12.82 3.93 -6.12
N ASN A 139 -13.90 4.34 -6.81
CA ASN A 139 -13.96 4.30 -8.30
C ASN A 139 -12.89 5.16 -9.00
N HIS A 140 -12.01 5.86 -8.29
CA HIS A 140 -11.03 6.77 -8.90
C HIS A 140 -9.64 6.15 -9.06
N ARG A 141 -9.21 5.19 -8.21
CA ARG A 141 -7.90 4.52 -8.36
C ARG A 141 -7.83 3.61 -9.60
N GLU A 142 -8.97 3.06 -10.03
CA GLU A 142 -9.02 2.17 -11.21
C GLU A 142 -8.76 2.88 -12.53
N LYS A 143 -8.94 4.21 -12.58
CA LYS A 143 -8.72 5.03 -13.77
C LYS A 143 -7.27 5.47 -13.98
N ILE A 144 -6.43 5.32 -12.96
CA ILE A 144 -5.02 5.69 -13.04
C ILE A 144 -4.19 4.44 -13.32
N ILE A 145 -3.59 4.38 -14.49
CA ILE A 145 -2.58 3.37 -14.83
C ILE A 145 -1.27 3.79 -14.17
N GLN A 146 -0.93 3.14 -13.06
CA GLN A 146 0.35 3.35 -12.40
C GLN A 146 1.42 2.53 -13.13
N ASP A 147 2.24 3.19 -13.94
CA ASP A 147 3.41 2.59 -14.63
C ASP A 147 4.70 2.83 -13.81
N GLY A 148 4.58 2.80 -12.48
CA GLY A 148 5.72 3.07 -11.61
C GLY A 148 5.42 2.95 -10.14
N ASN A 149 6.46 3.16 -9.32
CA ASN A 149 6.42 3.06 -7.88
C ASN A 149 6.16 4.43 -7.25
N TRP A 150 5.34 4.47 -6.17
CA TRP A 150 5.32 5.60 -5.23
C TRP A 150 4.54 6.85 -5.64
N ASN A 151 3.28 6.69 -6.03
CA ASN A 151 2.38 7.82 -6.15
C ASN A 151 1.63 8.03 -4.83
N VAL A 152 1.66 9.24 -4.30
CA VAL A 152 0.98 9.63 -3.07
C VAL A 152 -0.27 10.43 -3.41
N PHE A 153 -1.41 9.98 -2.93
CA PHE A 153 -2.67 10.70 -3.04
C PHE A 153 -3.15 11.10 -1.64
N GLN A 154 -2.97 12.36 -1.28
CA GLN A 154 -3.57 12.96 -0.08
C GLN A 154 -4.78 13.79 -0.49
N ILE A 155 -5.97 13.22 -0.43
CA ILE A 155 -7.19 13.84 -0.92
C ILE A 155 -8.19 13.86 0.23
N ASP A 156 -8.41 15.04 0.81
CA ASP A 156 -9.30 15.21 1.94
C ASP A 156 -10.78 14.92 1.59
N ASN A 157 -11.16 15.18 0.34
CA ASN A 157 -12.48 14.84 -0.19
C ASN A 157 -12.35 14.29 -1.61
N MET A 158 -12.62 13.00 -1.79
CA MET A 158 -12.51 12.30 -3.07
C MET A 158 -13.43 12.87 -4.17
N ALA A 159 -14.51 13.55 -3.82
CA ALA A 159 -15.35 14.27 -4.80
C ALA A 159 -14.61 15.41 -5.51
N ASN A 160 -13.51 15.87 -4.94
CA ASN A 160 -12.65 16.91 -5.47
C ASN A 160 -11.52 16.39 -6.38
N PHE A 161 -11.39 15.07 -6.53
CA PHE A 161 -10.42 14.45 -7.40
C PHE A 161 -11.12 13.71 -8.53
N MET A 162 -11.04 14.26 -9.75
CA MET A 162 -11.65 13.67 -10.93
C MET A 162 -10.56 13.17 -11.87
N VAL A 163 -10.68 11.93 -12.32
CA VAL A 163 -9.71 11.28 -13.20
C VAL A 163 -10.44 10.72 -14.41
N GLY A 164 -9.96 11.08 -15.59
CA GLY A 164 -10.40 10.53 -16.87
C GLY A 164 -9.85 9.13 -17.14
N ASP A 165 -10.13 8.60 -18.31
CA ASP A 165 -9.69 7.28 -18.72
C ASP A 165 -8.25 7.29 -19.26
N ASN A 166 -7.50 6.20 -19.05
CA ASN A 166 -6.11 6.04 -19.50
C ASN A 166 -5.12 7.11 -18.98
N VAL A 167 -5.32 7.62 -17.78
CA VAL A 167 -4.35 8.48 -17.10
C VAL A 167 -3.17 7.62 -16.64
N ILE A 168 -1.95 8.00 -17.01
CA ILE A 168 -0.72 7.29 -16.64
C ILE A 168 0.10 8.17 -15.71
N CYS A 169 0.35 7.66 -14.49
CA CYS A 169 1.25 8.27 -13.52
C CYS A 169 2.51 7.40 -13.36
N ARG A 170 3.69 8.01 -13.49
CA ARG A 170 4.97 7.32 -13.27
C ARG A 170 5.39 7.35 -11.79
N ASN A 171 6.70 7.37 -11.52
CA ASN A 171 7.23 7.24 -10.17
C ASN A 171 7.24 8.56 -9.40
N PHE A 172 6.97 8.49 -8.08
CA PHE A 172 7.14 9.58 -7.13
C PHE A 172 6.27 10.82 -7.37
N GLU A 173 5.05 10.66 -7.89
CA GLU A 173 4.09 11.75 -7.93
C GLU A 173 3.46 11.95 -6.55
N ASN A 174 3.19 13.22 -6.25
CA ASN A 174 2.49 13.63 -5.03
C ASN A 174 1.27 14.47 -5.41
N PHE A 175 0.11 13.97 -5.06
CA PHE A 175 -1.17 14.66 -5.27
C PHE A 175 -1.75 15.03 -3.91
N HIS A 176 -1.74 16.33 -3.59
CA HIS A 176 -2.35 16.85 -2.39
C HIS A 176 -3.52 17.76 -2.74
N VAL A 177 -4.75 17.32 -2.45
CA VAL A 177 -5.98 18.06 -2.67
C VAL A 177 -6.67 18.29 -1.33
N SER A 178 -6.44 19.45 -0.71
CA SER A 178 -6.98 19.79 0.60
C SER A 178 -8.39 20.40 0.52
N SER A 179 -8.56 21.50 -0.22
CA SER A 179 -9.84 22.18 -0.33
C SER A 179 -10.26 22.45 -1.78
N GLY A 180 -9.36 22.24 -2.71
CA GLY A 180 -9.55 22.51 -4.13
C GLY A 180 -10.11 21.34 -4.91
N LYS A 181 -10.10 21.46 -6.24
CA LYS A 181 -10.54 20.45 -7.18
C LYS A 181 -9.43 20.13 -8.18
N LEU A 182 -8.97 18.88 -8.21
CA LEU A 182 -8.01 18.38 -9.19
C LEU A 182 -8.74 17.53 -10.25
N ILE A 183 -8.54 17.89 -11.51
CA ILE A 183 -9.13 17.20 -12.67
C ILE A 183 -7.99 16.74 -13.58
N LEU A 184 -7.90 15.44 -13.83
CA LEU A 184 -7.03 14.83 -14.84
C LEU A 184 -7.93 14.29 -15.95
N HIS A 185 -7.82 14.86 -17.16
CA HIS A 185 -8.60 14.42 -18.31
C HIS A 185 -8.05 13.11 -18.91
N ASP A 186 -8.79 12.58 -19.90
CA ASP A 186 -8.42 11.33 -20.57
C ASP A 186 -7.03 11.39 -21.20
N GLY A 187 -6.27 10.31 -21.07
CA GLY A 187 -4.96 10.17 -21.70
C GLY A 187 -3.86 11.05 -21.11
N VAL A 188 -4.07 11.69 -19.97
CA VAL A 188 -3.04 12.48 -19.32
C VAL A 188 -1.87 11.60 -18.88
N PHE A 189 -0.66 12.05 -19.21
CA PHE A 189 0.58 11.41 -18.84
C PHE A 189 1.35 12.31 -17.86
N ILE A 190 1.60 11.79 -16.66
CA ILE A 190 2.37 12.47 -15.61
C ILE A 190 3.70 11.74 -15.46
N ASN A 191 4.80 12.48 -15.65
CA ASN A 191 6.14 11.93 -15.61
C ASN A 191 6.68 11.94 -14.15
N ASN A 192 7.86 11.35 -13.95
CA ASN A 192 8.48 11.15 -12.64
C ASN A 192 8.62 12.43 -11.82
N SER A 193 8.41 12.31 -10.51
CA SER A 193 8.67 13.36 -9.51
C SER A 193 7.85 14.65 -9.68
N CYS A 194 6.62 14.54 -10.17
CA CYS A 194 5.67 15.65 -10.20
C CYS A 194 5.00 15.81 -8.84
N SER A 195 4.70 17.06 -8.46
CA SER A 195 3.95 17.37 -7.24
C SER A 195 2.82 18.33 -7.56
N PHE A 196 1.61 17.95 -7.15
CA PHE A 196 0.39 18.74 -7.32
C PHE A 196 -0.17 19.11 -5.96
N ASN A 197 -0.17 20.40 -5.62
CA ASN A 197 -0.79 20.90 -4.41
C ASN A 197 -1.98 21.77 -4.81
N CYS A 198 -3.18 21.23 -4.65
CA CYS A 198 -4.42 21.84 -5.14
C CYS A 198 -5.22 22.42 -3.97
N MET A 199 -5.24 23.74 -3.85
CA MET A 199 -6.02 24.48 -2.85
C MET A 199 -7.31 25.09 -3.44
N GLU A 200 -7.35 25.32 -4.75
CA GLU A 200 -8.53 25.88 -5.45
C GLU A 200 -8.93 24.97 -6.63
N ARG A 201 -8.23 25.03 -7.74
CA ARG A 201 -8.50 24.20 -8.92
C ARG A 201 -7.23 23.98 -9.74
N ILE A 202 -6.97 22.72 -10.07
CA ILE A 202 -5.99 22.30 -11.08
C ILE A 202 -6.72 21.42 -12.09
N GLU A 203 -6.51 21.68 -13.37
CA GLU A 203 -7.08 20.91 -14.47
C GLU A 203 -5.98 20.64 -15.51
N ILE A 204 -5.80 19.37 -15.85
CA ILE A 204 -4.72 18.92 -16.73
C ILE A 204 -5.34 18.10 -17.86
N GLY A 205 -4.97 18.44 -19.09
CA GLY A 205 -5.51 17.89 -20.32
C GLY A 205 -6.62 18.76 -20.94
N ASN A 206 -7.19 18.28 -22.04
CA ASN A 206 -8.22 19.00 -22.79
C ASN A 206 -9.61 18.49 -22.46
#